data_f35a6972fa9729f25f8edf2267f73451
#
_entry.id   f35a6972fa9729f25f8edf2267f73451
#
_cell.length_a   1.000
_cell.length_b   1.000
_cell.length_c   1.000
_cell.angle_alpha   90.00
_cell.angle_beta   90.00
_cell.angle_gamma   90.00
#
_symmetry.space_group_name_H-M   'P 1'
#
loop_
_entity.id
_entity.type
_entity.pdbx_description
1 polymer ?
#
loop_
_entity_poly.entity_id
_entity_poly.type
_entity_poly.pdbx_seq_one_letter_code
_entity_poly.pdbx_strand_id
1 'polypeptide(L)'
;MKQKTTLVLLSFFLVLSLAGQAQEKKQYQLGMVGFYNLENLFDTIDDPLTNDQEFLPNGSYGWTSMKYHNKLHNLAVAISSISQEVGGVTLRTPDVLGVSEIENRLVLEDLVAQPELQPYNFGIVHYDGPDRRGVDVGLLYKKDKFTVLGSRSVRLYDSVNPNFLTRDQLVVTGLYMGDTLHFIVNHWPSRLGGEKRSSPKREMAARLTRRIVDSILAVSPQAKIIVTGDLNDDPINKSVVEVLRAPKEDDPSKLKPGEMFNASYGLFKRGVGTLCYRGNWNLFDQMIISQGLLGKDRSTLKFYGARIFNDPMLKQKDGRYIGYPLRTHAGGVYLNGYSDHFPVYMILIKEK
;
A
#
# COMPACT_ATOMS: atom_id res chain seq x y z
N MET A 1 -16.24 98.27 17.85
CA MET A 1 -15.82 97.50 16.71
C MET A 1 -15.32 96.14 17.22
N LYS A 2 -16.08 95.07 17.05
CA LYS A 2 -15.70 93.71 17.49
C LYS A 2 -15.30 92.87 16.23
N GLN A 3 -14.01 92.52 16.20
CA GLN A 3 -13.52 91.60 15.17
C GLN A 3 -13.97 90.17 15.54
N LYS A 4 -14.61 89.51 14.53
CA LYS A 4 -14.95 88.10 14.62
C LYS A 4 -13.82 87.29 13.92
N THR A 5 -13.11 86.53 14.70
CA THR A 5 -12.10 85.58 14.23
C THR A 5 -12.80 84.32 13.80
N THR A 6 -12.76 83.94 12.51
CA THR A 6 -13.30 82.75 11.98
C THR A 6 -12.25 81.66 12.08
N LEU A 7 -12.53 80.60 12.85
CA LEU A 7 -11.67 79.42 12.98
C LEU A 7 -12.01 78.44 11.88
N VAL A 8 -11.05 78.18 10.98
CA VAL A 8 -11.20 77.16 9.94
C VAL A 8 -10.65 75.84 10.48
N LEU A 9 -11.55 74.86 10.72
CA LEU A 9 -11.20 73.48 11.06
C LEU A 9 -10.81 72.73 9.80
N LEU A 10 -9.53 72.36 9.66
CA LEU A 10 -9.02 71.44 8.63
C LEU A 10 -9.22 70.03 9.13
N SER A 11 -10.22 69.33 8.56
CA SER A 11 -10.44 67.90 8.86
C SER A 11 -9.47 67.08 8.01
N PHE A 12 -8.47 66.51 8.65
CA PHE A 12 -7.56 65.54 8.04
C PHE A 12 -8.26 64.18 7.97
N PHE A 13 -8.75 63.79 6.81
CA PHE A 13 -9.21 62.41 6.54
C PHE A 13 -8.00 61.50 6.39
N LEU A 14 -7.65 60.75 7.43
CA LEU A 14 -6.67 59.69 7.38
C LEU A 14 -7.37 58.44 6.75
N VAL A 15 -7.19 58.24 5.45
CA VAL A 15 -7.62 57.01 4.77
C VAL A 15 -6.64 55.92 5.13
N LEU A 16 -6.96 55.13 6.14
CA LEU A 16 -6.31 53.85 6.42
C LEU A 16 -6.69 52.90 5.30
N SER A 17 -5.83 52.76 4.31
CA SER A 17 -5.89 51.66 3.32
C SER A 17 -5.52 50.38 4.08
N LEU A 18 -6.53 49.63 4.55
CA LEU A 18 -6.41 48.26 4.92
C LEU A 18 -6.14 47.45 3.62
N ALA A 19 -4.86 47.36 3.28
CA ALA A 19 -4.40 46.34 2.32
C ALA A 19 -4.64 45.01 3.01
N GLY A 20 -5.85 44.44 2.81
CA GLY A 20 -6.12 43.07 3.10
C GLY A 20 -5.17 42.23 2.27
N GLN A 21 -4.12 41.70 2.86
CA GLN A 21 -3.35 40.65 2.24
C GLN A 21 -4.33 39.50 1.99
N ALA A 22 -4.79 39.36 0.77
CA ALA A 22 -5.49 38.19 0.33
C ALA A 22 -4.51 37.02 0.55
N GLN A 23 -4.70 36.26 1.60
CA GLN A 23 -3.92 35.05 1.87
C GLN A 23 -4.12 34.15 0.67
N GLU A 24 -3.10 34.01 -0.17
CA GLU A 24 -3.16 33.12 -1.35
C GLU A 24 -3.61 31.76 -0.85
N LYS A 25 -4.72 31.29 -1.41
CA LYS A 25 -5.34 30.03 -1.03
C LYS A 25 -4.41 28.92 -1.51
N LYS A 26 -3.61 28.34 -0.62
CA LYS A 26 -2.69 27.27 -0.95
C LYS A 26 -3.41 26.15 -1.70
N GLN A 27 -2.89 25.79 -2.86
CA GLN A 27 -3.39 24.68 -3.65
C GLN A 27 -2.58 23.41 -3.32
N TYR A 28 -3.27 22.27 -3.24
CA TYR A 28 -2.64 21.00 -2.93
C TYR A 28 -2.87 19.98 -4.05
N GLN A 29 -1.85 19.18 -4.28
CA GLN A 29 -1.96 17.94 -5.03
C GLN A 29 -2.20 16.82 -4.04
N LEU A 30 -3.09 15.89 -4.40
CA LEU A 30 -3.38 14.68 -3.66
C LEU A 30 -3.07 13.48 -4.54
N GLY A 31 -2.54 12.43 -3.94
CA GLY A 31 -2.33 11.17 -4.62
C GLY A 31 -2.63 10.00 -3.73
N MET A 32 -2.87 8.85 -4.32
CA MET A 32 -3.22 7.62 -3.62
C MET A 32 -2.25 6.53 -3.99
N VAL A 33 -1.68 5.88 -2.97
CA VAL A 33 -0.82 4.70 -3.12
C VAL A 33 -1.37 3.57 -2.27
N GLY A 34 -1.22 2.32 -2.69
CA GLY A 34 -1.86 1.21 -2.00
C GLY A 34 -1.10 -0.11 -2.09
N PHE A 35 -1.71 -1.13 -1.48
CA PHE A 35 -1.29 -2.52 -1.58
C PHE A 35 -2.52 -3.44 -1.60
N TYR A 36 -2.43 -4.53 -2.36
CA TYR A 36 -3.46 -5.56 -2.42
C TYR A 36 -2.84 -6.95 -2.60
N ASN A 37 -3.11 -7.87 -1.68
CA ASN A 37 -2.85 -9.28 -1.88
C ASN A 37 -3.94 -9.83 -2.82
N LEU A 38 -3.53 -10.41 -3.97
CA LEU A 38 -4.44 -10.81 -5.05
C LEU A 38 -4.96 -12.25 -4.88
N GLU A 39 -4.64 -12.91 -3.77
CA GLU A 39 -5.04 -14.31 -3.48
C GLU A 39 -4.74 -15.25 -4.66
N ASN A 40 -3.47 -15.67 -4.78
CA ASN A 40 -3.04 -16.68 -5.75
C ASN A 40 -3.51 -16.39 -7.19
N LEU A 41 -3.08 -15.27 -7.75
CA LEU A 41 -3.32 -14.98 -9.17
C LEU A 41 -2.34 -15.78 -10.04
N PHE A 42 -2.76 -16.97 -10.43
CA PHE A 42 -2.05 -17.88 -11.34
C PHE A 42 -2.71 -17.86 -12.71
N ASP A 43 -1.92 -18.11 -13.75
CA ASP A 43 -2.47 -18.46 -15.06
C ASP A 43 -2.91 -19.94 -15.13
N THR A 44 -2.94 -20.56 -16.28
CA THR A 44 -3.38 -21.96 -16.46
C THR A 44 -2.30 -22.83 -17.07
N ILE A 45 -1.07 -22.34 -17.10
CA ILE A 45 0.09 -22.97 -17.73
C ILE A 45 1.02 -23.50 -16.64
N ASP A 46 1.41 -24.75 -16.73
CA ASP A 46 2.32 -25.41 -15.78
C ASP A 46 3.72 -24.79 -15.84
N ASP A 47 4.23 -24.26 -14.72
CA ASP A 47 5.64 -23.91 -14.58
C ASP A 47 6.39 -25.08 -13.93
N PRO A 48 7.22 -25.81 -14.69
CA PRO A 48 7.92 -26.99 -14.18
C PRO A 48 8.93 -26.70 -13.06
N LEU A 49 9.19 -25.43 -12.76
CA LEU A 49 10.13 -25.00 -11.70
C LEU A 49 9.43 -24.71 -10.37
N THR A 50 8.10 -24.68 -10.35
CA THR A 50 7.30 -24.34 -9.17
C THR A 50 6.29 -25.42 -8.81
N ASN A 51 5.65 -25.29 -7.65
CA ASN A 51 4.58 -26.20 -7.20
C ASN A 51 3.22 -25.52 -7.41
N ASP A 52 2.83 -25.28 -8.65
CA ASP A 52 1.61 -24.60 -9.07
C ASP A 52 0.48 -25.56 -9.53
N GLN A 53 0.72 -26.89 -9.51
CA GLN A 53 -0.15 -27.92 -10.06
C GLN A 53 -1.60 -27.85 -9.58
N GLU A 54 -1.86 -27.28 -8.40
CA GLU A 54 -3.23 -27.10 -7.91
C GLU A 54 -4.00 -26.00 -8.68
N PHE A 55 -3.28 -25.09 -9.36
CA PHE A 55 -3.82 -24.02 -10.21
C PHE A 55 -3.85 -24.36 -11.71
N LEU A 56 -3.77 -25.64 -12.06
CA LEU A 56 -3.95 -26.09 -13.43
C LEU A 56 -5.41 -26.51 -13.71
N PRO A 57 -5.84 -26.58 -15.00
CA PRO A 57 -7.18 -27.04 -15.35
C PRO A 57 -7.52 -28.44 -14.82
N ASN A 58 -6.53 -29.32 -14.71
CA ASN A 58 -6.63 -30.68 -14.16
C ASN A 58 -6.18 -30.77 -12.69
N GLY A 59 -5.80 -29.65 -12.08
CA GLY A 59 -5.39 -29.56 -10.70
C GLY A 59 -6.57 -29.58 -9.71
N SER A 60 -6.28 -29.55 -8.41
CA SER A 60 -7.29 -29.69 -7.35
C SER A 60 -8.34 -28.56 -7.33
N TYR A 61 -7.99 -27.35 -7.79
CA TYR A 61 -8.95 -26.25 -7.95
C TYR A 61 -9.69 -26.28 -9.31
N GLY A 62 -9.30 -27.19 -10.24
CA GLY A 62 -9.83 -27.19 -11.61
C GLY A 62 -9.76 -25.78 -12.21
N TRP A 63 -8.54 -25.20 -12.20
CA TRP A 63 -8.28 -23.79 -12.52
C TRP A 63 -8.32 -23.58 -14.04
N THR A 64 -9.55 -23.50 -14.58
CA THR A 64 -9.78 -23.32 -16.02
C THR A 64 -9.54 -21.88 -16.47
N SER A 65 -9.34 -21.67 -17.76
CA SER A 65 -9.24 -20.34 -18.38
C SER A 65 -10.44 -19.44 -18.02
N MET A 66 -11.65 -20.00 -17.91
CA MET A 66 -12.82 -19.24 -17.45
C MET A 66 -12.63 -18.71 -16.02
N LYS A 67 -12.14 -19.52 -15.10
CA LYS A 67 -11.89 -19.09 -13.71
C LYS A 67 -10.79 -18.04 -13.66
N TYR A 68 -9.73 -18.21 -14.43
CA TYR A 68 -8.65 -17.24 -14.55
C TYR A 68 -9.14 -15.88 -15.05
N HIS A 69 -9.88 -15.83 -16.15
CA HIS A 69 -10.43 -14.57 -16.67
C HIS A 69 -11.45 -13.92 -15.71
N ASN A 70 -12.28 -14.72 -15.03
CA ASN A 70 -13.17 -14.21 -14.00
C ASN A 70 -12.38 -13.57 -12.84
N LYS A 71 -11.29 -14.20 -12.41
CA LYS A 71 -10.39 -13.67 -11.36
C LYS A 71 -9.77 -12.35 -11.80
N LEU A 72 -9.24 -12.27 -13.03
CA LEU A 72 -8.69 -11.04 -13.58
C LEU A 72 -9.73 -9.92 -13.59
N HIS A 73 -10.93 -10.18 -14.12
CA HIS A 73 -12.03 -9.22 -14.14
C HIS A 73 -12.40 -8.74 -12.71
N ASN A 74 -12.61 -9.66 -11.78
CA ASN A 74 -12.97 -9.33 -10.41
C ASN A 74 -11.88 -8.46 -9.73
N LEU A 75 -10.61 -8.80 -9.90
CA LEU A 75 -9.50 -8.00 -9.37
C LEU A 75 -9.45 -6.62 -10.01
N ALA A 76 -9.66 -6.53 -11.33
CA ALA A 76 -9.69 -5.25 -12.04
C ALA A 76 -10.84 -4.36 -11.55
N VAL A 77 -12.04 -4.93 -11.35
CA VAL A 77 -13.18 -4.24 -10.73
C VAL A 77 -12.85 -3.78 -9.32
N ALA A 78 -12.24 -4.63 -8.49
CA ALA A 78 -11.86 -4.27 -7.12
C ALA A 78 -10.87 -3.10 -7.11
N ILE A 79 -9.79 -3.17 -7.91
CA ILE A 79 -8.74 -2.15 -7.97
C ILE A 79 -9.29 -0.82 -8.52
N SER A 80 -10.08 -0.84 -9.59
CA SER A 80 -10.66 0.37 -10.19
C SER A 80 -11.69 1.05 -9.29
N SER A 81 -12.33 0.28 -8.39
CA SER A 81 -13.33 0.79 -7.43
C SER A 81 -12.71 1.49 -6.22
N ILE A 82 -11.42 1.30 -5.96
CA ILE A 82 -10.74 1.98 -4.84
C ILE A 82 -10.83 3.49 -5.09
N SER A 83 -11.57 4.19 -4.24
CA SER A 83 -11.77 5.63 -4.36
C SER A 83 -11.85 6.31 -3.00
N GLN A 84 -11.48 7.58 -2.95
CA GLN A 84 -11.56 8.40 -1.75
C GLN A 84 -11.81 9.86 -2.12
N GLU A 85 -12.78 10.46 -1.46
CA GLU A 85 -12.98 11.90 -1.53
C GLU A 85 -12.20 12.60 -0.42
N VAL A 86 -11.42 13.62 -0.79
CA VAL A 86 -10.61 14.44 0.12
C VAL A 86 -10.73 15.90 -0.31
N GLY A 87 -11.33 16.74 0.53
CA GLY A 87 -11.42 18.18 0.29
C GLY A 87 -12.09 18.56 -1.03
N GLY A 88 -13.10 17.80 -1.46
CA GLY A 88 -13.81 18.01 -2.74
C GLY A 88 -13.08 17.44 -3.97
N VAL A 89 -11.98 16.73 -3.77
CA VAL A 89 -11.25 16.02 -4.84
C VAL A 89 -11.51 14.52 -4.69
N THR A 90 -12.03 13.88 -5.74
CA THR A 90 -12.21 12.42 -5.78
C THR A 90 -10.96 11.78 -6.38
N LEU A 91 -10.21 11.06 -5.56
CA LEU A 91 -9.14 10.17 -6.00
C LEU A 91 -9.75 8.83 -6.42
N ARG A 92 -9.32 8.30 -7.55
CA ARG A 92 -9.79 7.00 -8.08
C ARG A 92 -8.60 6.15 -8.43
N THR A 93 -8.65 4.88 -8.05
CA THR A 93 -7.61 3.88 -8.36
C THR A 93 -6.22 4.35 -7.91
N PRO A 94 -5.49 3.62 -7.09
CA PRO A 94 -4.17 4.03 -6.64
C PRO A 94 -3.24 4.41 -7.80
N ASP A 95 -2.45 5.46 -7.62
CA ASP A 95 -1.44 5.88 -8.61
C ASP A 95 -0.26 4.90 -8.64
N VAL A 96 0.02 4.29 -7.47
CA VAL A 96 0.99 3.20 -7.30
C VAL A 96 0.37 2.14 -6.41
N LEU A 97 0.40 0.88 -6.82
CA LEU A 97 -0.18 -0.25 -6.11
C LEU A 97 0.82 -1.39 -6.02
N GLY A 98 1.30 -1.69 -4.81
CA GLY A 98 1.99 -2.94 -4.53
C GLY A 98 1.01 -4.10 -4.59
N VAL A 99 1.44 -5.24 -5.11
CA VAL A 99 0.64 -6.48 -5.17
C VAL A 99 1.45 -7.67 -4.70
N SER A 100 0.77 -8.71 -4.22
CA SER A 100 1.38 -10.00 -3.87
C SER A 100 0.49 -11.16 -4.28
N GLU A 101 1.04 -12.36 -4.17
CA GLU A 101 0.43 -13.61 -4.63
C GLU A 101 0.08 -13.57 -6.11
N ILE A 102 1.03 -13.09 -6.89
CA ILE A 102 1.01 -13.17 -8.35
C ILE A 102 2.06 -14.19 -8.79
N GLU A 103 1.75 -14.97 -9.81
CA GLU A 103 2.63 -16.03 -10.29
C GLU A 103 3.81 -15.46 -11.08
N ASN A 104 3.52 -14.65 -12.07
CA ASN A 104 4.52 -14.20 -13.03
C ASN A 104 4.14 -12.82 -13.61
N ARG A 105 4.97 -12.31 -14.53
CA ARG A 105 4.71 -11.04 -15.19
C ARG A 105 3.48 -11.07 -16.09
N LEU A 106 3.19 -12.21 -16.75
CA LEU A 106 2.07 -12.35 -17.69
C LEU A 106 0.74 -12.10 -16.99
N VAL A 107 0.52 -12.66 -15.79
CA VAL A 107 -0.75 -12.45 -15.07
C VAL A 107 -0.97 -10.97 -14.70
N LEU A 108 0.11 -10.19 -14.50
CA LEU A 108 0.00 -8.75 -14.28
C LEU A 108 -0.29 -8.00 -15.59
N GLU A 109 0.27 -8.43 -16.71
CA GLU A 109 -0.02 -7.86 -18.04
C GLU A 109 -1.48 -8.11 -18.42
N ASP A 110 -1.99 -9.33 -18.19
CA ASP A 110 -3.40 -9.67 -18.39
C ASP A 110 -4.34 -8.89 -17.44
N LEU A 111 -3.90 -8.66 -16.20
CA LEU A 111 -4.68 -7.86 -15.23
C LEU A 111 -4.81 -6.40 -15.66
N VAL A 112 -3.70 -5.74 -16.02
CA VAL A 112 -3.74 -4.31 -16.41
C VAL A 112 -4.38 -4.09 -17.78
N ALA A 113 -4.49 -5.14 -18.60
CA ALA A 113 -5.20 -5.13 -19.88
C ALA A 113 -6.74 -5.24 -19.71
N GLN A 114 -7.25 -5.54 -18.52
CA GLN A 114 -8.70 -5.58 -18.30
C GLN A 114 -9.35 -4.21 -18.57
N PRO A 115 -10.56 -4.17 -19.13
CA PRO A 115 -11.24 -2.91 -19.51
C PRO A 115 -11.33 -1.89 -18.36
N GLU A 116 -11.48 -2.35 -17.12
CA GLU A 116 -11.58 -1.50 -15.93
C GLU A 116 -10.26 -0.81 -15.57
N LEU A 117 -9.12 -1.38 -15.95
CA LEU A 117 -7.79 -0.86 -15.64
C LEU A 117 -7.09 -0.21 -16.83
N GLN A 118 -7.46 -0.59 -18.05
CA GLN A 118 -6.87 -0.07 -19.29
C GLN A 118 -6.81 1.47 -19.35
N PRO A 119 -7.85 2.24 -18.91
CA PRO A 119 -7.81 3.70 -18.94
C PRO A 119 -6.73 4.34 -18.07
N TYR A 120 -6.19 3.61 -17.09
CA TYR A 120 -5.18 4.11 -16.16
C TYR A 120 -3.74 3.91 -16.65
N ASN A 121 -3.53 3.20 -17.76
CA ASN A 121 -2.23 2.98 -18.41
C ASN A 121 -1.14 2.57 -17.43
N PHE A 122 -1.37 1.46 -16.71
CA PHE A 122 -0.42 0.97 -15.73
C PHE A 122 0.89 0.47 -16.37
N GLY A 123 2.02 0.81 -15.74
CA GLY A 123 3.29 0.14 -15.89
C GLY A 123 3.43 -0.94 -14.81
N ILE A 124 4.34 -1.87 -15.02
CA ILE A 124 4.58 -3.04 -14.17
C ILE A 124 6.05 -3.11 -13.81
N VAL A 125 6.35 -3.28 -12.51
CA VAL A 125 7.66 -3.73 -12.04
C VAL A 125 7.48 -5.08 -11.35
N HIS A 126 8.14 -6.09 -11.87
CA HIS A 126 8.09 -7.46 -11.37
C HIS A 126 9.42 -8.17 -11.64
N TYR A 127 9.77 -9.10 -10.76
CA TYR A 127 10.91 -10.02 -10.87
C TYR A 127 10.46 -11.39 -10.38
N ASP A 128 10.80 -12.43 -11.12
CA ASP A 128 10.58 -13.81 -10.70
C ASP A 128 11.42 -14.11 -9.46
N GLY A 129 10.80 -14.68 -8.45
CA GLY A 129 11.38 -15.02 -7.17
C GLY A 129 11.56 -16.53 -6.96
N PRO A 130 12.15 -16.91 -5.85
CA PRO A 130 12.44 -18.31 -5.57
C PRO A 130 11.35 -19.04 -4.78
N ASP A 131 10.17 -18.46 -4.56
CA ASP A 131 9.11 -19.13 -3.80
C ASP A 131 8.73 -20.45 -4.46
N ARG A 132 8.60 -21.51 -3.67
CA ARG A 132 8.32 -22.85 -4.20
C ARG A 132 6.94 -22.98 -4.84
N ARG A 133 5.98 -22.15 -4.48
CA ARG A 133 4.65 -22.13 -5.09
C ARG A 133 4.62 -21.27 -6.36
N GLY A 134 5.71 -20.54 -6.63
CA GLY A 134 5.78 -19.61 -7.75
C GLY A 134 5.02 -18.31 -7.51
N VAL A 135 4.84 -17.88 -6.25
CA VAL A 135 4.17 -16.60 -5.97
C VAL A 135 5.18 -15.50 -5.66
N ASP A 136 4.94 -14.33 -6.23
CA ASP A 136 5.81 -13.17 -6.14
C ASP A 136 5.09 -11.92 -5.62
N VAL A 137 5.84 -10.83 -5.57
CA VAL A 137 5.35 -9.47 -5.36
C VAL A 137 5.61 -8.62 -6.59
N GLY A 138 4.73 -7.66 -6.84
CA GLY A 138 4.85 -6.73 -7.95
C GLY A 138 4.47 -5.31 -7.57
N LEU A 139 4.70 -4.37 -8.49
CA LEU A 139 4.25 -3.00 -8.36
C LEU A 139 3.62 -2.54 -9.67
N LEU A 140 2.36 -2.11 -9.60
CA LEU A 140 1.64 -1.46 -10.67
C LEU A 140 1.71 0.06 -10.45
N TYR A 141 1.90 0.83 -11.51
CA TYR A 141 1.97 2.29 -11.39
C TYR A 141 1.38 2.97 -12.63
N LYS A 142 0.63 4.05 -12.45
CA LYS A 142 0.17 4.90 -13.55
C LYS A 142 1.35 5.63 -14.16
N LYS A 143 1.61 5.41 -15.45
CA LYS A 143 2.78 5.95 -16.16
C LYS A 143 2.82 7.47 -16.22
N ASP A 144 1.65 8.14 -16.15
CA ASP A 144 1.52 9.59 -16.11
C ASP A 144 1.73 10.20 -14.71
N LYS A 145 1.76 9.37 -13.64
CA LYS A 145 1.89 9.81 -12.24
C LYS A 145 3.22 9.44 -11.61
N PHE A 146 3.77 8.30 -11.96
CA PHE A 146 4.97 7.77 -11.34
C PHE A 146 6.01 7.39 -12.41
N THR A 147 7.22 7.91 -12.27
CA THR A 147 8.35 7.57 -13.15
C THR A 147 9.34 6.69 -12.39
N VAL A 148 9.52 5.45 -12.82
CA VAL A 148 10.50 4.54 -12.21
C VAL A 148 11.91 5.01 -12.55
N LEU A 149 12.73 5.24 -11.51
CA LEU A 149 14.16 5.58 -11.64
C LEU A 149 15.05 4.35 -11.51
N GLY A 150 14.58 3.34 -10.81
CA GLY A 150 15.29 2.08 -10.64
C GLY A 150 14.50 1.10 -9.78
N SER A 151 14.78 -0.18 -9.97
CA SER A 151 14.15 -1.25 -9.19
C SER A 151 15.11 -2.42 -9.02
N ARG A 152 14.87 -3.24 -7.98
CA ARG A 152 15.57 -4.49 -7.74
C ARG A 152 14.75 -5.44 -6.90
N SER A 153 14.93 -6.73 -7.11
CA SER A 153 14.52 -7.79 -6.19
C SER A 153 15.64 -8.02 -5.16
N VAL A 154 15.27 -8.22 -3.89
CA VAL A 154 16.21 -8.48 -2.80
C VAL A 154 15.86 -9.79 -2.12
N ARG A 155 16.74 -10.77 -2.30
CA ARG A 155 16.52 -12.14 -1.82
C ARG A 155 16.50 -12.24 -0.32
N LEU A 156 15.48 -12.93 0.21
CA LEU A 156 15.45 -13.39 1.59
C LEU A 156 16.21 -14.72 1.68
N TYR A 157 17.44 -14.65 2.15
CA TYR A 157 18.32 -15.80 2.29
C TYR A 157 18.45 -16.23 3.75
N ASP A 158 18.24 -17.54 4.00
CA ASP A 158 18.47 -18.18 5.29
C ASP A 158 19.79 -18.99 5.21
N SER A 159 20.84 -18.51 5.89
CA SER A 159 22.15 -19.18 5.90
C SER A 159 22.15 -20.50 6.69
N VAL A 160 21.18 -20.70 7.59
CA VAL A 160 21.03 -21.92 8.37
C VAL A 160 20.24 -22.98 7.61
N ASN A 161 19.28 -22.53 6.80
CA ASN A 161 18.46 -23.40 5.94
C ASN A 161 18.44 -22.87 4.50
N PRO A 162 19.48 -23.14 3.68
CA PRO A 162 19.55 -22.64 2.30
C PRO A 162 18.40 -23.12 1.41
N ASN A 163 17.71 -24.20 1.80
CA ASN A 163 16.53 -24.74 1.10
C ASN A 163 15.22 -24.02 1.48
N PHE A 164 15.28 -23.03 2.37
CA PHE A 164 14.14 -22.18 2.67
C PHE A 164 13.98 -21.15 1.55
N LEU A 165 13.14 -21.49 0.58
CA LEU A 165 12.78 -20.64 -0.56
C LEU A 165 11.46 -19.93 -0.26
N THR A 166 11.45 -18.61 -0.40
CA THR A 166 10.29 -17.74 -0.16
C THR A 166 10.40 -16.48 -1.02
N ARG A 167 9.39 -15.62 -0.97
CA ARG A 167 9.30 -14.39 -1.78
C ARG A 167 10.46 -13.46 -1.46
N ASP A 168 10.98 -12.87 -2.51
CA ASP A 168 11.90 -11.74 -2.44
C ASP A 168 11.16 -10.46 -2.03
N GLN A 169 11.92 -9.42 -1.66
CA GLN A 169 11.35 -8.09 -1.38
C GLN A 169 11.65 -7.18 -2.59
N LEU A 170 10.60 -6.59 -3.16
CA LEU A 170 10.73 -5.70 -4.31
C LEU A 170 10.99 -4.27 -3.83
N VAL A 171 12.10 -3.69 -4.29
CA VAL A 171 12.44 -2.29 -4.04
C VAL A 171 12.30 -1.50 -5.33
N VAL A 172 11.47 -0.46 -5.31
CA VAL A 172 11.26 0.44 -6.46
C VAL A 172 11.48 1.87 -6.01
N THR A 173 12.34 2.59 -6.71
CA THR A 173 12.57 4.03 -6.52
C THR A 173 12.05 4.78 -7.72
N GLY A 174 11.29 5.84 -7.50
CA GLY A 174 10.75 6.65 -8.59
C GLY A 174 10.42 8.08 -8.20
N LEU A 175 10.04 8.88 -9.18
CA LEU A 175 9.53 10.23 -8.99
C LEU A 175 8.01 10.21 -8.90
N TYR A 176 7.48 10.83 -7.85
CA TYR A 176 6.05 11.02 -7.62
C TYR A 176 5.78 12.44 -7.15
N MET A 177 4.98 13.19 -7.91
CA MET A 177 4.72 14.62 -7.66
C MET A 177 6.01 15.45 -7.50
N GLY A 178 7.07 15.09 -8.25
CA GLY A 178 8.36 15.76 -8.21
C GLY A 178 9.27 15.40 -7.04
N ASP A 179 8.86 14.49 -6.15
CA ASP A 179 9.69 13.96 -5.06
C ASP A 179 10.15 12.53 -5.35
N THR A 180 11.35 12.19 -4.89
CA THR A 180 11.79 10.79 -4.89
C THR A 180 11.05 10.01 -3.81
N LEU A 181 10.44 8.90 -4.21
CA LEU A 181 9.69 7.99 -3.34
C LEU A 181 10.22 6.57 -3.52
N HIS A 182 10.43 5.87 -2.42
CA HIS A 182 10.89 4.49 -2.40
C HIS A 182 9.78 3.58 -1.90
N PHE A 183 9.47 2.53 -2.66
CA PHE A 183 8.57 1.47 -2.27
C PHE A 183 9.36 0.22 -1.94
N ILE A 184 9.01 -0.45 -0.84
CA ILE A 184 9.50 -1.79 -0.49
C ILE A 184 8.24 -2.65 -0.37
N VAL A 185 7.97 -3.46 -1.41
CA VAL A 185 6.81 -4.34 -1.45
C VAL A 185 7.19 -5.70 -0.89
N ASN A 186 6.37 -6.20 0.03
CA ASN A 186 6.65 -7.37 0.83
C ASN A 186 5.51 -8.40 0.75
N HIS A 187 5.89 -9.67 0.82
CA HIS A 187 5.00 -10.75 1.24
C HIS A 187 5.80 -11.68 2.15
N TRP A 188 5.72 -11.45 3.46
CA TRP A 188 6.51 -12.20 4.43
C TRP A 188 6.02 -13.63 4.60
N PRO A 189 6.85 -14.55 5.16
CA PRO A 189 6.46 -15.94 5.41
C PRO A 189 5.18 -16.06 6.24
N SER A 190 4.26 -16.91 5.75
CA SER A 190 2.97 -17.11 6.39
C SER A 190 3.05 -17.72 7.80
N ARG A 191 1.93 -17.71 8.53
CA ARG A 191 1.78 -18.35 9.85
C ARG A 191 1.60 -19.88 9.77
N LEU A 192 2.02 -20.51 8.68
CA LEU A 192 1.94 -21.95 8.49
C LEU A 192 2.63 -22.71 9.64
N GLY A 193 1.91 -23.64 10.26
CA GLY A 193 2.35 -24.36 11.43
C GLY A 193 2.17 -23.61 12.75
N GLY A 194 1.52 -22.44 12.73
CA GLY A 194 1.19 -21.60 13.88
C GLY A 194 2.07 -20.35 14.00
N GLU A 195 1.49 -19.31 14.56
CA GLU A 195 2.12 -17.97 14.65
C GLU A 195 3.48 -18.02 15.35
N LYS A 196 3.54 -18.61 16.55
CA LYS A 196 4.76 -18.67 17.37
C LYS A 196 5.88 -19.44 16.67
N ARG A 197 5.55 -20.58 16.04
CA ARG A 197 6.54 -21.44 15.35
C ARG A 197 7.12 -20.76 14.10
N SER A 198 6.31 -20.01 13.39
CA SER A 198 6.70 -19.32 12.14
C SER A 198 7.29 -17.92 12.35
N SER A 199 7.13 -17.32 13.55
CA SER A 199 7.61 -15.96 13.87
C SER A 199 9.08 -15.70 13.50
N PRO A 200 10.05 -16.62 13.75
CA PRO A 200 11.45 -16.39 13.40
C PRO A 200 11.67 -16.10 11.89
N LYS A 201 10.86 -16.69 11.02
CA LYS A 201 10.93 -16.48 9.57
C LYS A 201 10.47 -15.06 9.19
N ARG A 202 9.39 -14.57 9.84
CA ARG A 202 8.91 -13.19 9.65
C ARG A 202 9.87 -12.17 10.25
N GLU A 203 10.47 -12.47 11.41
CA GLU A 203 11.55 -11.62 11.96
C GLU A 203 12.77 -11.56 11.03
N MET A 204 13.09 -12.64 10.32
CA MET A 204 14.16 -12.64 9.30
C MET A 204 13.80 -11.76 8.10
N ALA A 205 12.55 -11.83 7.61
CA ALA A 205 12.05 -10.96 6.56
C ALA A 205 12.05 -9.48 7.00
N ALA A 206 11.61 -9.21 8.23
CA ALA A 206 11.66 -7.87 8.83
C ALA A 206 13.08 -7.31 8.94
N ARG A 207 14.08 -8.14 9.30
CA ARG A 207 15.49 -7.74 9.30
C ARG A 207 15.99 -7.38 7.91
N LEU A 208 15.56 -8.10 6.88
CA LEU A 208 15.89 -7.75 5.49
C LEU A 208 15.28 -6.38 5.12
N THR A 209 13.98 -6.21 5.36
CA THR A 209 13.28 -4.92 5.13
C THR A 209 13.99 -3.79 5.88
N ARG A 210 14.35 -4.00 7.15
CA ARG A 210 15.07 -2.99 7.97
C ARG A 210 16.41 -2.63 7.35
N ARG A 211 17.23 -3.59 6.91
CA ARG A 211 18.50 -3.32 6.24
C ARG A 211 18.31 -2.51 4.95
N ILE A 212 17.27 -2.78 4.18
CA ILE A 212 16.96 -2.00 2.98
C ILE A 212 16.63 -0.56 3.37
N VAL A 213 15.76 -0.36 4.35
CA VAL A 213 15.40 0.96 4.89
C VAL A 213 16.64 1.70 5.39
N ASP A 214 17.49 1.05 6.19
CA ASP A 214 18.72 1.64 6.73
C ASP A 214 19.68 2.07 5.62
N SER A 215 19.82 1.25 4.57
CA SER A 215 20.68 1.58 3.43
C SER A 215 20.22 2.82 2.68
N ILE A 216 18.91 3.03 2.54
CA ILE A 216 18.35 4.22 1.91
C ILE A 216 18.52 5.44 2.83
N LEU A 217 18.21 5.30 4.11
CA LEU A 217 18.35 6.38 5.10
C LEU A 217 19.79 6.81 5.35
N ALA A 218 20.77 5.90 5.18
CA ALA A 218 22.19 6.24 5.27
C ALA A 218 22.64 7.20 4.16
N VAL A 219 22.02 7.10 2.99
CA VAL A 219 22.28 8.00 1.85
C VAL A 219 21.46 9.29 1.98
N SER A 220 20.21 9.17 2.40
CA SER A 220 19.28 10.31 2.55
C SER A 220 18.46 10.14 3.83
N PRO A 221 18.84 10.81 4.94
CA PRO A 221 18.13 10.68 6.22
C PRO A 221 16.67 11.10 6.18
N GLN A 222 16.28 11.92 5.21
CA GLN A 222 14.90 12.37 4.97
C GLN A 222 14.23 11.66 3.79
N ALA A 223 14.78 10.52 3.35
CA ALA A 223 14.18 9.75 2.27
C ALA A 223 12.71 9.39 2.58
N LYS A 224 11.88 9.50 1.57
CA LYS A 224 10.47 9.13 1.62
C LYS A 224 10.34 7.65 1.24
N ILE A 225 10.12 6.80 2.25
CA ILE A 225 10.07 5.34 2.10
C ILE A 225 8.68 4.86 2.52
N ILE A 226 8.09 4.01 1.71
CA ILE A 226 6.86 3.27 2.00
C ILE A 226 7.21 1.78 2.00
N VAL A 227 7.15 1.16 3.16
CA VAL A 227 7.16 -0.30 3.33
C VAL A 227 5.72 -0.75 3.34
N THR A 228 5.34 -1.60 2.41
CA THR A 228 3.97 -2.11 2.31
C THR A 228 3.98 -3.59 1.94
N GLY A 229 2.88 -4.28 2.21
CA GLY A 229 2.75 -5.69 1.88
C GLY A 229 1.89 -6.46 2.85
N ASP A 230 1.67 -7.73 2.51
CA ASP A 230 1.19 -8.74 3.44
C ASP A 230 2.36 -9.20 4.33
N LEU A 231 2.42 -8.65 5.53
CA LEU A 231 3.49 -8.96 6.49
C LEU A 231 3.23 -10.27 7.26
N ASN A 232 2.04 -10.89 7.07
CA ASN A 232 1.61 -12.08 7.81
C ASN A 232 1.73 -11.94 9.35
N ASP A 233 1.89 -10.71 9.83
CA ASP A 233 1.94 -10.31 11.23
C ASP A 233 1.14 -9.01 11.42
N ASP A 234 0.52 -8.85 12.58
CA ASP A 234 -0.22 -7.66 12.95
C ASP A 234 0.73 -6.51 13.34
N PRO A 235 0.26 -5.25 13.33
CA PRO A 235 1.06 -4.07 13.71
C PRO A 235 1.70 -4.12 15.11
N ILE A 236 1.30 -5.08 15.93
CA ILE A 236 1.79 -5.27 17.31
C ILE A 236 2.82 -6.38 17.46
N ASN A 237 3.05 -7.18 16.42
CA ASN A 237 3.97 -8.30 16.46
C ASN A 237 5.43 -7.84 16.51
N LYS A 238 6.28 -8.68 17.08
CA LYS A 238 7.71 -8.41 17.30
C LYS A 238 8.46 -8.05 16.01
N SER A 239 8.16 -8.77 14.92
CA SER A 239 8.74 -8.50 13.59
C SER A 239 8.54 -7.06 13.14
N VAL A 240 7.36 -6.49 13.40
CA VAL A 240 7.00 -5.11 13.02
C VAL A 240 7.54 -4.11 14.05
N VAL A 241 7.23 -4.33 15.33
CA VAL A 241 7.52 -3.36 16.40
C VAL A 241 9.01 -3.24 16.70
N GLU A 242 9.68 -4.38 16.90
CA GLU A 242 11.08 -4.40 17.36
C GLU A 242 12.06 -4.52 16.19
N VAL A 243 11.81 -5.45 15.27
CA VAL A 243 12.76 -5.78 14.22
C VAL A 243 12.74 -4.76 13.08
N LEU A 244 11.56 -4.42 12.55
CA LEU A 244 11.40 -3.36 11.54
C LEU A 244 11.51 -1.97 12.18
N ARG A 245 11.36 -1.85 13.50
CA ARG A 245 11.36 -0.61 14.26
C ARG A 245 10.20 0.32 13.88
N ALA A 246 9.01 -0.24 13.77
CA ALA A 246 7.75 0.48 13.62
C ALA A 246 6.93 0.32 14.93
N PRO A 247 7.15 1.19 15.94
CA PRO A 247 6.59 1.03 17.28
C PRO A 247 5.06 1.17 17.29
N LYS A 248 4.44 0.73 18.40
CA LYS A 248 3.00 0.85 18.66
C LYS A 248 2.61 2.29 19.00
N GLU A 249 2.84 3.19 18.06
CA GLU A 249 2.65 4.62 18.24
C GLU A 249 1.76 5.18 17.12
N ASP A 250 0.71 5.89 17.49
CA ASP A 250 -0.22 6.56 16.58
C ASP A 250 0.01 8.08 16.50
N ASP A 251 0.89 8.61 17.36
CA ASP A 251 1.36 9.99 17.30
C ASP A 251 2.78 10.05 16.69
N PRO A 252 2.92 10.48 15.42
CA PRO A 252 4.22 10.48 14.75
C PRO A 252 5.25 11.41 15.41
N SER A 253 4.84 12.34 16.28
CA SER A 253 5.74 13.25 16.98
C SER A 253 6.57 12.56 18.08
N LYS A 254 6.18 11.35 18.48
CA LYS A 254 6.84 10.56 19.54
C LYS A 254 7.87 9.57 19.00
N LEU A 255 8.00 9.46 17.68
CA LEU A 255 8.96 8.55 17.08
C LEU A 255 10.41 8.99 17.36
N LYS A 256 11.25 8.02 17.68
CA LYS A 256 12.70 8.23 17.81
C LYS A 256 13.36 8.27 16.42
N PRO A 257 14.54 8.87 16.29
CA PRO A 257 15.28 8.89 15.04
C PRO A 257 15.47 7.48 14.45
N GLY A 258 15.16 7.32 13.16
CA GLY A 258 15.25 6.06 12.42
C GLY A 258 14.11 5.06 12.69
N GLU A 259 13.14 5.36 13.55
CA GLU A 259 11.92 4.59 13.65
C GLU A 259 10.98 4.91 12.48
N MET A 260 10.19 3.91 12.10
CA MET A 260 9.17 4.03 11.07
C MET A 260 7.80 4.30 11.69
N PHE A 261 6.94 5.03 11.00
CA PHE A 261 5.55 5.22 11.41
C PHE A 261 4.66 4.15 10.77
N ASN A 262 3.99 3.33 11.58
CA ASN A 262 3.01 2.38 11.07
C ASN A 262 1.63 3.05 10.94
N ALA A 263 1.29 3.50 9.74
CA ALA A 263 0.00 4.14 9.46
C ALA A 263 -1.20 3.19 9.65
N SER A 264 -0.97 1.87 9.68
CA SER A 264 -1.99 0.84 9.92
C SER A 264 -2.25 0.60 11.41
N TYR A 265 -1.35 1.02 12.32
CA TYR A 265 -1.51 0.75 13.76
C TYR A 265 -2.79 1.36 14.34
N GLY A 266 -3.13 2.59 13.97
CA GLY A 266 -4.36 3.23 14.42
C GLY A 266 -5.63 2.54 13.90
N LEU A 267 -5.58 1.90 12.72
CA LEU A 267 -6.67 1.06 12.20
C LEU A 267 -6.80 -0.23 13.04
N PHE A 268 -5.69 -0.89 13.31
CA PHE A 268 -5.64 -2.09 14.15
C PHE A 268 -6.21 -1.85 15.55
N LYS A 269 -5.86 -0.73 16.20
CA LYS A 269 -6.40 -0.34 17.52
C LYS A 269 -7.93 -0.21 17.53
N ARG A 270 -8.55 0.13 16.38
CA ARG A 270 -10.00 0.21 16.24
C ARG A 270 -10.65 -1.14 15.89
N GLY A 271 -9.89 -2.23 15.90
CA GLY A 271 -10.38 -3.58 15.58
C GLY A 271 -10.66 -3.79 14.09
N VAL A 272 -10.07 -2.98 13.19
CA VAL A 272 -10.23 -3.14 11.75
C VAL A 272 -9.09 -4.00 11.21
N GLY A 273 -9.43 -4.98 10.39
CA GLY A 273 -8.48 -5.90 9.77
C GLY A 273 -8.66 -5.99 8.25
N THR A 274 -7.67 -6.58 7.59
CA THR A 274 -7.70 -6.82 6.14
C THR A 274 -8.11 -8.23 5.77
N LEU A 275 -7.95 -9.19 6.70
CA LEU A 275 -8.42 -10.56 6.53
C LEU A 275 -9.03 -11.07 7.82
N CYS A 276 -9.87 -12.11 7.71
CA CYS A 276 -10.48 -12.74 8.86
C CYS A 276 -10.25 -14.25 8.85
N TYR A 277 -9.66 -14.76 9.91
CA TYR A 277 -9.43 -16.18 10.08
C TYR A 277 -10.05 -16.70 11.38
N ARG A 278 -10.97 -17.68 11.28
CA ARG A 278 -11.70 -18.29 12.44
C ARG A 278 -12.33 -17.25 13.38
N GLY A 279 -12.91 -16.19 12.83
CA GLY A 279 -13.57 -15.13 13.59
C GLY A 279 -12.64 -14.03 14.08
N ASN A 280 -11.33 -14.15 13.89
CA ASN A 280 -10.36 -13.15 14.31
C ASN A 280 -9.93 -12.30 13.11
N TRP A 281 -10.12 -11.00 13.22
CA TRP A 281 -9.61 -10.04 12.25
C TRP A 281 -8.14 -9.77 12.50
N ASN A 282 -7.34 -9.89 11.44
CA ASN A 282 -5.93 -9.55 11.43
C ASN A 282 -5.69 -8.42 10.44
N LEU A 283 -4.67 -7.60 10.69
CA LEU A 283 -4.25 -6.52 9.81
C LEU A 283 -2.83 -6.83 9.33
N PHE A 284 -2.72 -7.77 8.37
CA PHE A 284 -1.44 -8.22 7.83
C PHE A 284 -0.95 -7.32 6.69
N ASP A 285 -1.89 -6.71 5.96
CA ASP A 285 -1.60 -5.77 4.88
C ASP A 285 -1.37 -4.39 5.48
N GLN A 286 -0.12 -3.93 5.48
CA GLN A 286 0.27 -2.74 6.22
C GLN A 286 0.91 -1.69 5.34
N MET A 287 0.78 -0.43 5.78
CA MET A 287 1.42 0.74 5.21
C MET A 287 2.29 1.39 6.29
N ILE A 288 3.62 1.26 6.14
CA ILE A 288 4.60 1.73 7.12
C ILE A 288 5.53 2.72 6.42
N ILE A 289 5.73 3.90 6.99
CA ILE A 289 6.42 5.00 6.32
C ILE A 289 7.59 5.55 7.11
N SER A 290 8.58 6.09 6.40
CA SER A 290 9.68 6.83 7.01
C SER A 290 9.26 8.22 7.47
N GLN A 291 10.06 8.79 8.37
CA GLN A 291 9.81 10.13 8.92
C GLN A 291 9.86 11.24 7.86
N GLY A 292 10.52 11.03 6.72
CA GLY A 292 10.51 11.95 5.58
C GLY A 292 9.11 12.26 5.01
N LEU A 293 8.16 11.32 5.19
CA LEU A 293 6.76 11.50 4.82
C LEU A 293 5.90 12.16 5.92
N LEU A 294 6.45 12.44 7.09
CA LEU A 294 5.75 13.02 8.22
C LEU A 294 5.96 14.55 8.32
N GLY A 295 5.16 15.20 9.13
CA GLY A 295 5.27 16.64 9.41
C GLY A 295 4.24 17.50 8.69
N LYS A 296 4.27 18.81 8.98
CA LYS A 296 3.27 19.80 8.51
C LYS A 296 3.72 20.56 7.27
N ASP A 297 5.01 20.55 6.97
CA ASP A 297 5.57 21.22 5.79
C ASP A 297 5.21 20.43 4.53
N ARG A 298 4.25 20.93 3.77
CA ARG A 298 3.73 20.32 2.55
C ARG A 298 4.41 20.82 1.28
N SER A 299 5.50 21.57 1.38
CA SER A 299 6.35 21.90 0.22
C SER A 299 6.93 20.64 -0.43
N THR A 300 7.02 19.57 0.35
CA THR A 300 7.36 18.22 -0.12
C THR A 300 6.24 17.24 0.21
N LEU A 301 6.27 16.07 -0.43
CA LEU A 301 5.26 15.02 -0.28
C LEU A 301 5.14 14.56 1.18
N LYS A 302 3.92 14.54 1.71
CA LYS A 302 3.60 14.15 3.08
C LYS A 302 2.43 13.18 3.15
N PHE A 303 2.45 12.36 4.18
CA PHE A 303 1.36 11.47 4.56
C PHE A 303 0.15 12.28 5.04
N TYR A 304 -1.04 11.93 4.54
CA TYR A 304 -2.31 12.55 4.94
C TYR A 304 -3.20 11.60 5.74
N GLY A 305 -3.24 10.32 5.36
CA GLY A 305 -4.04 9.31 6.06
C GLY A 305 -4.02 7.96 5.39
N ALA A 306 -4.30 6.89 6.15
CA ALA A 306 -4.40 5.52 5.64
C ALA A 306 -5.80 4.93 5.86
N ARG A 307 -6.21 4.00 4.99
CA ARG A 307 -7.52 3.34 4.98
C ARG A 307 -7.41 1.89 4.55
N ILE A 308 -8.44 1.13 4.86
CA ILE A 308 -8.72 -0.18 4.28
C ILE A 308 -9.92 -0.01 3.36
N PHE A 309 -9.84 -0.49 2.12
CA PHE A 309 -10.95 -0.51 1.19
C PHE A 309 -11.76 -1.80 1.42
N ASN A 310 -12.73 -1.73 2.31
CA ASN A 310 -13.59 -2.82 2.70
C ASN A 310 -15.04 -2.63 2.21
N ASP A 311 -15.18 -2.25 0.95
CA ASP A 311 -16.48 -2.03 0.30
C ASP A 311 -17.39 -3.26 0.44
N PRO A 312 -18.73 -3.10 0.56
CA PRO A 312 -19.69 -4.21 0.58
C PRO A 312 -19.57 -5.18 -0.60
N MET A 313 -19.13 -4.72 -1.78
CA MET A 313 -18.92 -5.59 -2.94
C MET A 313 -17.84 -6.66 -2.71
N LEU A 314 -16.82 -6.35 -1.90
CA LEU A 314 -15.71 -7.25 -1.60
C LEU A 314 -16.02 -8.24 -0.48
N LYS A 315 -17.24 -8.24 0.07
CA LYS A 315 -17.60 -9.02 1.25
C LYS A 315 -18.54 -10.19 0.91
N GLN A 316 -18.36 -11.27 1.64
CA GLN A 316 -19.36 -12.34 1.74
C GLN A 316 -20.70 -11.76 2.19
N LYS A 317 -21.76 -12.02 1.42
CA LYS A 317 -23.08 -11.44 1.65
C LYS A 317 -23.96 -12.25 2.59
N ASP A 318 -23.66 -13.55 2.74
CA ASP A 318 -24.46 -14.49 3.50
C ASP A 318 -23.63 -15.61 4.14
N GLY A 319 -24.30 -16.50 4.90
CA GLY A 319 -23.71 -17.68 5.51
C GLY A 319 -22.80 -17.37 6.70
N ARG A 320 -22.04 -18.38 7.10
CA ARG A 320 -21.16 -18.35 8.27
C ARG A 320 -20.07 -17.27 8.21
N TYR A 321 -19.68 -16.86 7.01
CA TYR A 321 -18.56 -15.95 6.75
C TYR A 321 -19.03 -14.57 6.28
N ILE A 322 -20.29 -14.21 6.60
CA ILE A 322 -20.83 -12.88 6.26
C ILE A 322 -19.90 -11.75 6.75
N GLY A 323 -19.61 -10.81 5.85
CA GLY A 323 -18.71 -9.67 6.12
C GLY A 323 -17.22 -9.96 5.94
N TYR A 324 -16.80 -11.24 5.80
CA TYR A 324 -15.40 -11.57 5.46
C TYR A 324 -15.10 -11.18 4.02
N PRO A 325 -13.82 -10.99 3.65
CA PRO A 325 -13.46 -10.85 2.23
C PRO A 325 -14.01 -12.01 1.40
N LEU A 326 -14.61 -11.68 0.26
CA LEU A 326 -15.14 -12.67 -0.68
C LEU A 326 -13.99 -13.21 -1.54
N ARG A 327 -13.45 -14.34 -1.11
CA ARG A 327 -12.30 -15.00 -1.71
C ARG A 327 -12.65 -15.84 -2.94
N THR A 328 -11.63 -16.21 -3.69
CA THR A 328 -11.79 -17.02 -4.91
C THR A 328 -12.25 -18.44 -4.62
N HIS A 329 -11.66 -19.09 -3.63
CA HIS A 329 -12.02 -20.44 -3.19
C HIS A 329 -12.12 -20.52 -1.66
N ALA A 330 -13.05 -21.33 -1.15
CA ALA A 330 -13.12 -21.68 0.25
C ALA A 330 -13.49 -23.16 0.42
N GLY A 331 -12.65 -23.93 1.15
CA GLY A 331 -12.90 -25.36 1.40
C GLY A 331 -13.05 -26.18 0.12
N GLY A 332 -12.31 -25.86 -0.94
CA GLY A 332 -12.39 -26.51 -2.25
C GLY A 332 -13.53 -26.04 -3.16
N VAL A 333 -14.42 -25.15 -2.64
CA VAL A 333 -15.53 -24.59 -3.43
C VAL A 333 -15.10 -23.30 -4.11
N TYR A 334 -15.36 -23.19 -5.41
CA TYR A 334 -15.16 -21.95 -6.17
C TYR A 334 -16.27 -20.94 -5.85
N LEU A 335 -15.90 -19.78 -5.31
CA LEU A 335 -16.81 -18.72 -4.91
C LEU A 335 -16.85 -17.56 -5.92
N ASN A 336 -15.94 -17.54 -6.87
CA ASN A 336 -15.80 -16.45 -7.85
C ASN A 336 -15.66 -15.07 -7.19
N GLY A 337 -14.87 -14.99 -6.12
CA GLY A 337 -14.65 -13.75 -5.38
C GLY A 337 -13.46 -12.96 -5.89
N TYR A 338 -13.04 -12.01 -5.07
CA TYR A 338 -11.97 -11.05 -5.38
C TYR A 338 -10.63 -11.46 -4.77
N SER A 339 -10.57 -11.51 -3.45
CA SER A 339 -9.41 -11.92 -2.65
C SER A 339 -9.86 -12.22 -1.22
N ASP A 340 -9.08 -13.00 -0.47
CA ASP A 340 -9.28 -13.20 0.96
C ASP A 340 -8.69 -12.06 1.82
N HIS A 341 -8.17 -11.02 1.16
CA HIS A 341 -7.72 -9.77 1.77
C HIS A 341 -8.51 -8.57 1.26
N PHE A 342 -8.62 -7.51 2.06
CA PHE A 342 -9.06 -6.19 1.62
C PHE A 342 -7.85 -5.33 1.24
N PRO A 343 -7.94 -4.53 0.15
CA PRO A 343 -6.89 -3.58 -0.20
C PRO A 343 -6.66 -2.54 0.91
N VAL A 344 -5.40 -2.14 1.09
CA VAL A 344 -5.03 -0.99 1.91
C VAL A 344 -4.49 0.13 1.03
N TYR A 345 -4.74 1.39 1.44
CA TYR A 345 -4.20 2.54 0.73
C TYR A 345 -3.94 3.71 1.68
N MET A 346 -3.07 4.60 1.23
CA MET A 346 -2.84 5.88 1.89
C MET A 346 -2.95 7.04 0.90
N ILE A 347 -3.31 8.19 1.44
CA ILE A 347 -3.32 9.46 0.72
C ILE A 347 -2.04 10.20 1.06
N LEU A 348 -1.42 10.71 0.02
CA LEU A 348 -0.27 11.60 0.09
C LEU A 348 -0.68 13.00 -0.38
N ILE A 349 -0.07 14.03 0.20
CA ILE A 349 -0.39 15.43 -0.09
C ILE A 349 0.89 16.23 -0.29
N LYS A 350 0.85 17.15 -1.26
CA LYS A 350 1.90 18.13 -1.52
C LYS A 350 1.29 19.46 -1.94
N GLU A 351 1.89 20.57 -1.56
CA GLU A 351 1.57 21.91 -2.07
C GLU A 351 2.01 22.03 -3.53
N LYS A 352 1.17 22.69 -4.38
CA LYS A 352 1.47 22.91 -5.81
C LYS A 352 2.51 24.00 -6.00
#